data_30ba41c73b5ff84ad9717d997d781936
#
_entry.id   30ba41c73b5ff84ad9717d997d781936
#
_cell.length_a   1.000
_cell.length_b   1.000
_cell.length_c   1.000
_cell.angle_alpha   90.00
_cell.angle_beta   90.00
_cell.angle_gamma   90.00
#
_symmetry.space_group_name_H-M   'P 1'
#
loop_
_entity.id
_entity.type
_entity.pdbx_description
1 polymer ?
#
loop_
_entity_poly.entity_id
_entity_poly.type
_entity_poly.pdbx_seq_one_letter_code
_entity_poly.pdbx_strand_id
1 'polypeptide(L)'
;MLLGRFDLLIFRSFDPKIHRWSASIIVLIIILHIFRVYLTGGFKKPRELTWVTGVIIAVCTVSFGVTGYSLPWDQVGYWAVKIVTGVPDSIPVVGSTLVCLLRGGVGVGQATLTRFYSLHTFVLPLLTTIFILIHFLIIRKQGISGPL
;
A
#
# COMPACT_ATOMS: atom_id res chain seq x y z
N MET A 1 8.49 -35.72 3.55
CA MET A 1 7.99 -35.43 4.91
C MET A 1 8.81 -34.37 5.67
N LEU A 2 10.10 -34.20 5.41
CA LEU A 2 10.94 -33.12 6.00
C LEU A 2 10.73 -31.75 5.38
N LEU A 3 10.50 -31.63 4.07
CA LEU A 3 10.23 -30.36 3.38
C LEU A 3 8.97 -29.66 3.90
N GLY A 4 7.88 -30.37 4.14
CA GLY A 4 6.66 -29.78 4.67
C GLY A 4 6.75 -29.26 6.12
N ARG A 5 7.73 -29.74 6.91
CA ARG A 5 8.02 -29.20 8.24
C ARG A 5 8.85 -27.92 8.19
N PHE A 6 9.73 -27.79 7.21
CA PHE A 6 10.54 -26.59 6.99
C PHE A 6 9.67 -25.42 6.53
N ASP A 7 8.74 -25.68 5.59
CA ASP A 7 7.79 -24.67 5.12
C ASP A 7 6.86 -24.21 6.24
N LEU A 8 6.35 -25.14 7.07
CA LEU A 8 5.53 -24.83 8.24
C LEU A 8 6.29 -24.03 9.31
N LEU A 9 7.60 -24.27 9.49
CA LEU A 9 8.41 -23.52 10.45
C LEU A 9 8.73 -22.12 9.94
N ILE A 10 9.00 -21.94 8.65
CA ILE A 10 9.22 -20.62 8.03
C ILE A 10 7.93 -19.80 8.07
N PHE A 11 6.78 -20.39 7.74
CA PHE A 11 5.47 -19.71 7.83
C PHE A 11 5.04 -19.39 9.26
N ARG A 12 5.37 -20.25 10.24
CA ARG A 12 5.10 -20.01 11.66
C ARG A 12 6.05 -18.99 12.31
N SER A 13 7.24 -18.80 11.75
CA SER A 13 8.22 -17.84 12.29
C SER A 13 7.95 -16.39 11.84
N PHE A 14 7.06 -16.15 10.89
CA PHE A 14 6.56 -14.81 10.63
C PHE A 14 5.60 -14.41 11.75
N ASP A 15 6.15 -13.88 12.82
CA ASP A 15 5.36 -13.34 13.92
C ASP A 15 4.42 -12.24 13.35
N PRO A 16 3.09 -12.43 13.39
CA PRO A 16 2.14 -11.43 12.89
C PRO A 16 2.32 -10.07 13.57
N LYS A 17 2.93 -10.04 14.76
CA LYS A 17 3.31 -8.81 15.45
C LYS A 17 4.40 -8.06 14.70
N ILE A 18 5.43 -8.75 14.20
CA ILE A 18 6.51 -8.12 13.41
C ILE A 18 5.93 -7.48 12.15
N HIS A 19 5.06 -8.19 11.42
CA HIS A 19 4.41 -7.65 10.23
C HIS A 19 3.60 -6.37 10.55
N ARG A 20 2.78 -6.41 11.60
CA ARG A 20 1.95 -5.27 12.04
C ARG A 20 2.80 -4.05 12.45
N TRP A 21 3.86 -4.26 13.22
CA TRP A 21 4.78 -3.19 13.62
C TRP A 21 5.54 -2.63 12.42
N SER A 22 6.05 -3.48 11.55
CA SER A 22 6.75 -3.06 10.33
C SER A 22 5.83 -2.26 9.40
N ALA A 23 4.56 -2.64 9.26
CA ALA A 23 3.58 -1.89 8.49
C ALA A 23 3.34 -0.47 9.05
N SER A 24 3.27 -0.31 10.36
CA SER A 24 3.13 1.00 10.99
C SER A 24 4.39 1.86 10.82
N ILE A 25 5.56 1.25 10.99
CA ILE A 25 6.86 1.93 10.85
C ILE A 25 7.10 2.38 9.41
N ILE A 26 6.79 1.55 8.40
CA ILE A 26 7.00 1.92 7.00
C ILE A 26 6.13 3.12 6.59
N VAL A 27 4.89 3.19 7.07
CA VAL A 27 4.02 4.34 6.82
C VAL A 27 4.62 5.62 7.42
N LEU A 28 5.08 5.56 8.67
CA LEU A 28 5.75 6.69 9.31
C LEU A 28 7.01 7.12 8.54
N ILE A 29 7.87 6.17 8.17
CA ILE A 29 9.11 6.46 7.43
C ILE A 29 8.81 7.08 6.06
N ILE A 30 7.78 6.62 5.35
CA ILE A 30 7.40 7.21 4.06
C ILE A 30 6.92 8.65 4.23
N ILE A 31 6.14 8.95 5.26
CA ILE A 31 5.72 10.33 5.56
C ILE A 31 6.95 11.21 5.80
N LEU A 32 7.86 10.78 6.67
CA LEU A 32 9.10 11.52 6.94
C LEU A 32 9.98 11.66 5.70
N HIS A 33 10.05 10.63 4.86
CA HIS A 33 10.77 10.66 3.60
C HIS A 33 10.18 11.68 2.62
N ILE A 34 8.86 11.74 2.47
CA ILE A 34 8.17 12.73 1.65
C ILE A 34 8.44 14.15 2.17
N PHE A 35 8.38 14.36 3.48
CA PHE A 35 8.73 15.63 4.11
C PHE A 35 10.17 16.05 3.77
N ARG A 36 11.13 15.14 3.93
CA ARG A 36 12.51 15.41 3.58
C ARG A 36 12.65 15.81 2.11
N VAL A 37 12.08 15.04 1.19
CA VAL A 37 12.15 15.32 -0.26
C VAL A 37 11.51 16.67 -0.60
N TYR A 38 10.39 17.00 0.03
CA TYR A 38 9.70 18.28 -0.16
C TYR A 38 10.56 19.44 0.33
N LEU A 39 11.06 19.39 1.56
CA LEU A 39 11.88 20.44 2.18
C LEU A 39 13.20 20.66 1.44
N THR A 40 13.81 19.62 0.90
CA THR A 40 15.07 19.74 0.12
C THR A 40 14.85 20.06 -1.37
N GLY A 41 13.61 20.35 -1.78
CA GLY A 41 13.30 20.64 -3.19
C GLY A 41 13.53 19.46 -4.14
N GLY A 42 13.57 18.23 -3.64
CA GLY A 42 13.86 17.02 -4.41
C GLY A 42 12.80 16.65 -5.46
N PHE A 43 11.70 17.39 -5.52
CA PHE A 43 10.64 17.26 -6.53
C PHE A 43 10.86 18.17 -7.76
N LYS A 44 11.84 19.10 -7.69
CA LYS A 44 12.14 20.03 -8.79
C LYS A 44 13.03 19.37 -9.85
N LYS A 45 13.08 20.01 -11.04
CA LYS A 45 13.97 19.59 -12.14
C LYS A 45 15.40 19.37 -11.64
N PRO A 46 16.05 18.30 -12.05
CA PRO A 46 15.64 17.26 -13.03
C PRO A 46 14.95 16.03 -12.39
N ARG A 47 14.48 16.08 -11.12
CA ARG A 47 14.02 14.92 -10.32
C ARG A 47 12.50 14.70 -10.32
N GLU A 48 11.80 15.29 -11.28
CA GLU A 48 10.32 15.18 -11.37
C GLU A 48 9.84 13.73 -11.48
N LEU A 49 10.49 12.91 -12.30
CA LEU A 49 10.15 11.50 -12.45
C LEU A 49 10.38 10.69 -11.17
N THR A 50 11.44 11.01 -10.42
CA THR A 50 11.68 10.42 -9.10
C THR A 50 10.55 10.75 -8.15
N TRP A 51 10.08 12.00 -8.16
CA TRP A 51 8.94 12.43 -7.36
C TRP A 51 7.66 11.67 -7.72
N VAL A 52 7.32 11.61 -9.01
CA VAL A 52 6.11 10.92 -9.48
C VAL A 52 6.11 9.44 -9.08
N THR A 53 7.22 8.73 -9.32
CA THR A 53 7.33 7.32 -8.91
C THR A 53 7.27 7.15 -7.39
N GLY A 54 7.83 8.09 -6.63
CA GLY A 54 7.75 8.12 -5.18
C GLY A 54 6.32 8.30 -4.66
N VAL A 55 5.54 9.18 -5.28
CA VAL A 55 4.11 9.37 -4.95
C VAL A 55 3.31 8.09 -5.24
N ILE A 56 3.57 7.42 -6.36
CA ILE A 56 2.90 6.14 -6.67
C ILE A 56 3.22 5.09 -5.60
N ILE A 57 4.47 4.98 -5.18
CA ILE A 57 4.87 4.06 -4.10
C ILE A 57 4.18 4.42 -2.78
N ALA A 58 4.07 5.70 -2.46
CA ALA A 58 3.36 6.15 -1.26
C ALA A 58 1.88 5.77 -1.29
N VAL A 59 1.20 5.95 -2.42
CA VAL A 59 -0.20 5.52 -2.62
C VAL A 59 -0.33 4.00 -2.48
N CYS A 60 0.58 3.23 -3.08
CA CYS A 60 0.61 1.78 -2.90
C CYS A 60 0.78 1.39 -1.43
N THR A 61 1.65 2.08 -0.68
CA THR A 61 1.87 1.79 0.74
C THR A 61 0.64 2.07 1.59
N VAL A 62 -0.06 3.18 1.34
CA VAL A 62 -1.34 3.46 2.01
C VAL A 62 -2.39 2.40 1.66
N SER A 63 -2.43 1.97 0.39
CA SER A 63 -3.32 0.90 -0.07
C SER A 63 -3.02 -0.44 0.61
N PHE A 64 -1.73 -0.75 0.85
CA PHE A 64 -1.34 -1.90 1.69
C PHE A 64 -1.90 -1.79 3.11
N GLY A 65 -1.79 -0.61 3.72
CA GLY A 65 -2.34 -0.37 5.06
C GLY A 65 -3.85 -0.64 5.12
N VAL A 66 -4.60 -0.06 4.19
CA VAL A 66 -6.06 -0.20 4.12
C VAL A 66 -6.48 -1.65 3.86
N THR A 67 -5.89 -2.28 2.84
CA THR A 67 -6.25 -3.67 2.49
C THR A 67 -5.84 -4.65 3.58
N GLY A 68 -4.64 -4.50 4.17
CA GLY A 68 -4.15 -5.37 5.23
C GLY A 68 -4.92 -5.25 6.53
N TYR A 69 -5.37 -4.04 6.88
CA TYR A 69 -6.14 -3.80 8.09
C TYR A 69 -7.53 -4.47 8.09
N SER A 70 -8.06 -4.75 6.90
CA SER A 70 -9.33 -5.44 6.71
C SER A 70 -9.25 -6.96 6.86
N LEU A 71 -8.09 -7.56 6.66
CA LEU A 71 -7.94 -9.02 6.57
C LEU A 71 -8.34 -9.80 7.84
N PRO A 72 -8.08 -9.29 9.06
CA PRO A 72 -8.56 -9.95 10.28
C PRO A 72 -10.08 -10.02 10.39
N TRP A 73 -10.79 -9.22 9.61
CA TRP A 73 -12.26 -9.17 9.55
C TRP A 73 -12.94 -8.97 10.90
N ASP A 74 -12.30 -8.20 11.76
CA ASP A 74 -12.86 -7.77 13.03
C ASP A 74 -13.77 -6.53 12.88
N GLN A 75 -14.41 -6.12 13.96
CA GLN A 75 -15.32 -4.97 13.96
C GLN A 75 -14.63 -3.69 13.45
N VAL A 76 -13.41 -3.45 13.87
CA VAL A 76 -12.67 -2.23 13.51
C VAL A 76 -12.28 -2.26 12.03
N GLY A 77 -11.76 -3.39 11.53
CA GLY A 77 -11.43 -3.58 10.13
C GLY A 77 -12.64 -3.47 9.21
N TYR A 78 -13.78 -4.07 9.60
CA TYR A 78 -15.02 -3.98 8.84
C TYR A 78 -15.50 -2.53 8.67
N TRP A 79 -15.57 -1.77 9.75
CA TRP A 79 -16.03 -0.39 9.70
C TRP A 79 -15.05 0.53 8.98
N ALA A 80 -13.74 0.31 9.15
CA ALA A 80 -12.71 1.03 8.41
C ALA A 80 -12.87 0.84 6.90
N VAL A 81 -13.05 -0.40 6.44
CA VAL A 81 -13.30 -0.71 5.02
C VAL A 81 -14.58 -0.07 4.52
N LYS A 82 -15.65 -0.11 5.33
CA LYS A 82 -16.93 0.50 4.97
C LYS A 82 -16.81 2.01 4.74
N ILE A 83 -16.06 2.70 5.60
CA ILE A 83 -15.82 4.14 5.49
C ILE A 83 -14.96 4.43 4.26
N VAL A 84 -13.77 3.81 4.16
CA VAL A 84 -12.79 4.09 3.09
C VAL A 84 -13.37 3.77 1.71
N THR A 85 -14.04 2.63 1.57
CA THR A 85 -14.68 2.26 0.29
C THR A 85 -15.94 3.07 -0.02
N GLY A 86 -16.49 3.79 0.95
CA GLY A 86 -17.60 4.71 0.76
C GLY A 86 -17.19 6.11 0.27
N VAL A 87 -15.92 6.50 0.45
CA VAL A 87 -15.45 7.83 0.02
C VAL A 87 -15.71 8.13 -1.46
N PRO A 88 -15.47 7.21 -2.41
CA PRO A 88 -15.78 7.46 -3.82
C PRO A 88 -17.24 7.75 -4.12
N ASP A 89 -18.17 7.38 -3.25
CA ASP A 89 -19.61 7.61 -3.47
C ASP A 89 -19.97 9.11 -3.57
N SER A 90 -19.13 9.97 -3.03
CA SER A 90 -19.28 11.44 -3.15
C SER A 90 -19.03 11.96 -4.57
N ILE A 91 -18.47 11.16 -5.47
CA ILE A 91 -18.20 11.55 -6.85
C ILE A 91 -19.49 11.42 -7.67
N PRO A 92 -20.01 12.54 -8.23
CA PRO A 92 -21.24 12.48 -9.03
C PRO A 92 -21.12 11.50 -10.21
N VAL A 93 -22.20 10.80 -10.51
CA VAL A 93 -22.39 9.87 -11.66
C VAL A 93 -21.61 8.56 -11.53
N VAL A 94 -20.33 8.59 -11.18
CA VAL A 94 -19.46 7.38 -11.18
C VAL A 94 -19.22 6.79 -9.79
N GLY A 95 -19.55 7.51 -8.73
CA GLY A 95 -19.21 7.14 -7.35
C GLY A 95 -19.77 5.79 -6.93
N SER A 96 -21.04 5.55 -7.10
CA SER A 96 -21.68 4.28 -6.75
C SER A 96 -21.13 3.08 -7.53
N THR A 97 -20.77 3.29 -8.80
CA THR A 97 -20.10 2.28 -9.63
C THR A 97 -18.72 1.94 -9.08
N LEU A 98 -17.93 2.96 -8.68
CA LEU A 98 -16.63 2.75 -8.07
C LEU A 98 -16.73 2.02 -6.73
N VAL A 99 -17.69 2.38 -5.89
CA VAL A 99 -17.95 1.69 -4.62
C VAL A 99 -18.31 0.22 -4.85
N CYS A 100 -19.19 -0.05 -5.80
CA CYS A 100 -19.59 -1.41 -6.16
C CYS A 100 -18.39 -2.21 -6.72
N LEU A 101 -17.55 -1.60 -7.53
CA LEU A 101 -16.33 -2.20 -8.05
C LEU A 101 -15.34 -2.55 -6.93
N LEU A 102 -15.12 -1.64 -5.99
CA LEU A 102 -14.22 -1.86 -4.86
C LEU A 102 -14.71 -2.96 -3.91
N ARG A 103 -16.00 -2.90 -3.56
CA ARG A 103 -16.61 -3.85 -2.62
C ARG A 103 -16.93 -5.21 -3.23
N GLY A 104 -17.13 -5.25 -4.55
CA GLY A 104 -17.63 -6.46 -5.21
C GLY A 104 -19.14 -6.67 -5.06
N GLY A 105 -19.87 -5.61 -4.69
CA GLY A 105 -21.30 -5.58 -4.48
C GLY A 105 -21.74 -4.28 -3.80
N VAL A 106 -23.02 -4.18 -3.48
CA VAL A 106 -23.61 -2.99 -2.85
C VAL A 106 -23.09 -2.78 -1.42
N GLY A 107 -22.80 -3.86 -0.70
CA GLY A 107 -22.34 -3.82 0.69
C GLY A 107 -20.93 -4.40 0.87
N VAL A 108 -20.34 -4.10 2.02
CA VAL A 108 -19.09 -4.73 2.46
C VAL A 108 -19.38 -6.15 2.92
N GLY A 109 -18.68 -7.13 2.37
CA GLY A 109 -18.91 -8.55 2.65
C GLY A 109 -17.78 -9.45 2.17
N GLN A 110 -18.08 -10.74 1.98
CA GLN A 110 -17.10 -11.74 1.56
C GLN A 110 -16.40 -11.37 0.24
N ALA A 111 -17.13 -10.82 -0.73
CA ALA A 111 -16.55 -10.37 -1.99
C ALA A 111 -15.50 -9.27 -1.79
N THR A 112 -15.74 -8.36 -0.86
CA THR A 112 -14.79 -7.30 -0.49
C THR A 112 -13.53 -7.89 0.12
N LEU A 113 -13.69 -8.82 1.06
CA LEU A 113 -12.56 -9.49 1.71
C LEU A 113 -11.70 -10.25 0.71
N THR A 114 -12.30 -11.00 -0.21
CA THR A 114 -11.58 -11.75 -1.24
C THR A 114 -10.78 -10.80 -2.16
N ARG A 115 -11.37 -9.68 -2.58
CA ARG A 115 -10.71 -8.68 -3.41
C ARG A 115 -9.54 -8.03 -2.65
N PHE A 116 -9.75 -7.64 -1.41
CA PHE A 116 -8.71 -7.01 -0.60
C PHE A 116 -7.58 -7.99 -0.29
N TYR A 117 -7.88 -9.25 -0.06
CA TYR A 117 -6.87 -10.29 0.06
C TYR A 117 -6.02 -10.41 -1.22
N SER A 118 -6.64 -10.48 -2.39
CA SER A 118 -5.93 -10.57 -3.68
C SER A 118 -5.11 -9.31 -3.96
N LEU A 119 -5.64 -8.12 -3.66
CA LEU A 119 -4.90 -6.87 -3.77
C LEU A 119 -3.68 -6.87 -2.86
N HIS A 120 -3.85 -7.23 -1.59
CA HIS A 120 -2.78 -7.18 -0.59
C HIS A 120 -1.66 -8.18 -0.84
N THR A 121 -2.00 -9.39 -1.28
CA THR A 121 -1.04 -10.50 -1.40
C THR A 121 -0.40 -10.64 -2.79
N PHE A 122 -1.05 -10.15 -3.84
CA PHE A 122 -0.57 -10.31 -5.22
C PHE A 122 -0.40 -8.98 -5.96
N VAL A 123 -1.46 -8.20 -6.09
CA VAL A 123 -1.45 -7.03 -6.97
C VAL A 123 -0.56 -5.92 -6.42
N LEU A 124 -0.75 -5.54 -5.17
CA LEU A 124 0.04 -4.47 -4.54
C LEU A 124 1.53 -4.84 -4.41
N PRO A 125 1.92 -6.06 -3.98
CA PRO A 125 3.33 -6.44 -3.94
C PRO A 125 3.99 -6.37 -5.31
N LEU A 126 3.35 -6.88 -6.36
CA LEU A 126 3.88 -6.84 -7.72
C LEU A 126 4.05 -5.39 -8.20
N LEU A 127 3.00 -4.59 -8.09
CA LEU A 127 3.00 -3.19 -8.51
C LEU A 127 4.07 -2.38 -7.78
N THR A 128 4.11 -2.51 -6.45
CA THR A 128 5.09 -1.80 -5.61
C THR A 128 6.51 -2.20 -5.94
N THR A 129 6.78 -3.49 -6.17
CA THR A 129 8.11 -3.96 -6.56
C THR A 129 8.57 -3.32 -7.87
N ILE A 130 7.69 -3.27 -8.88
CA ILE A 130 8.01 -2.64 -10.17
C ILE A 130 8.35 -1.15 -9.96
N PHE A 131 7.52 -0.41 -9.22
CA PHE A 131 7.75 1.02 -9.00
C PHE A 131 8.97 1.29 -8.12
N ILE A 132 9.28 0.46 -7.12
CA ILE A 132 10.51 0.58 -6.32
C ILE A 132 11.74 0.38 -7.20
N LEU A 133 11.76 -0.61 -8.07
CA LEU A 133 12.86 -0.84 -9.00
C LEU A 133 13.06 0.35 -9.93
N ILE A 134 11.99 0.87 -10.53
CA ILE A 134 12.03 2.06 -11.37
C ILE A 134 12.54 3.27 -10.58
N HIS A 135 12.03 3.48 -9.38
CA HIS A 135 12.40 4.58 -8.50
C HIS A 135 13.90 4.58 -8.17
N PHE A 136 14.44 3.43 -7.78
CA PHE A 136 15.87 3.29 -7.51
C PHE A 136 16.75 3.46 -8.75
N LEU A 137 16.32 2.97 -9.91
CA LEU A 137 17.03 3.17 -11.16
C LEU A 137 17.11 4.65 -11.54
N ILE A 138 16.02 5.41 -11.34
CA ILE A 138 16.00 6.85 -11.60
C ILE A 138 16.90 7.59 -10.61
N ILE A 139 16.81 7.28 -9.31
CA ILE A 139 17.69 7.87 -8.27
C ILE A 139 19.17 7.61 -8.60
N ARG A 140 19.49 6.40 -9.01
CA ARG A 140 20.88 6.05 -9.38
C ARG A 140 21.39 6.89 -10.55
N LYS A 141 20.54 7.23 -11.51
CA LYS A 141 20.91 8.07 -12.67
C LYS A 141 20.95 9.55 -12.35
N GLN A 142 20.03 10.05 -11.53
CA GLN A 142 19.87 11.49 -11.26
C GLN A 142 20.59 11.95 -9.99
N GLY A 143 21.00 11.03 -9.13
CA GLY A 143 21.54 11.32 -7.81
C GLY A 143 20.46 11.74 -6.80
N ILE A 144 20.84 11.81 -5.52
CA ILE A 144 20.00 12.32 -4.43
C ILE A 144 20.04 13.85 -4.40
N SER A 145 18.96 14.48 -3.90
CA SER A 145 18.98 15.92 -3.58
C SER A 145 19.97 16.17 -2.43
N GLY A 146 20.88 17.11 -2.61
CA GLY A 146 21.77 17.57 -1.54
C GLY A 146 20.99 18.25 -0.41
N PRO A 147 21.65 18.51 0.74
CA PRO A 147 21.12 19.43 1.74
C PRO A 147 20.93 20.81 1.11
N LEU A 148 19.96 21.57 1.64
CA LEU A 148 19.73 22.98 1.28
C LEU A 148 20.94 23.83 1.66
#